data_6a40244212b8a3095ff25f62b7cb69b5
#
_entry.id   6a40244212b8a3095ff25f62b7cb69b5
#
_cell.length_a   1.000
_cell.length_b   1.000
_cell.length_c   1.000
_cell.angle_alpha   90.00
_cell.angle_beta   90.00
_cell.angle_gamma   90.00
#
_symmetry.space_group_name_H-M   'P 1'
#
loop_
_entity.id
_entity.type
_entity.pdbx_description
1 polymer ?
#
loop_
_entity_poly.entity_id
_entity_poly.type
_entity_poly.pdbx_seq_one_letter_code
_entity_poly.pdbx_strand_id
1 'polypeptide(L)'
;MAASGANIPAIVVMPATAPRAKAEATRGYGAEVILHGQTYNDAFQHASALALEHGRTMIPAFDDPHVIAGQGTVGLEILEDLPDVDDIVVPVGGGGLISGIAVAARAAKPSVRVIGVQAAGAPSLVSALQAGRPVELASVQTIADGIAVKRTGDLPFRLIKELVDRVVAVADEDILRSMVLLIERSKIVVEGAGAAALAAVLSGQLSVKDRKVVLVLSGGNVDIRRIGRILEHGLAFDRLVGRLASLASGGSPAAPDAVRSVLDDLTVKDFAY
;
A
#
# COMPACT_ATOMS: atom_id res chain seq x y z
N MET A 1 11.12 -16.98 -6.93
CA MET A 1 10.61 -18.27 -6.41
C MET A 1 9.85 -19.06 -7.49
N ALA A 2 8.68 -18.61 -8.00
CA ALA A 2 7.93 -19.39 -9.00
C ALA A 2 8.74 -19.76 -10.26
N ALA A 3 9.42 -18.79 -10.88
CA ALA A 3 10.28 -19.05 -12.04
C ALA A 3 11.40 -20.05 -11.70
N SER A 4 12.06 -19.90 -10.55
CA SER A 4 13.10 -20.82 -10.08
C SER A 4 12.55 -22.24 -9.85
N GLY A 5 11.38 -22.35 -9.24
CA GLY A 5 10.71 -23.65 -9.05
C GLY A 5 10.31 -24.33 -10.36
N ALA A 6 10.10 -23.55 -11.42
CA ALA A 6 9.80 -24.01 -12.76
C ALA A 6 11.06 -24.14 -13.65
N ASN A 7 12.26 -23.90 -13.13
CA ASN A 7 13.53 -23.84 -13.87
C ASN A 7 13.52 -22.83 -15.03
N ILE A 8 12.80 -21.72 -14.86
CA ILE A 8 12.72 -20.63 -15.84
C ILE A 8 13.71 -19.53 -15.44
N PRO A 9 14.66 -19.14 -16.31
CA PRO A 9 15.54 -18.00 -16.03
C PRO A 9 14.75 -16.71 -15.90
N ALA A 10 15.00 -15.94 -14.82
CA ALA A 10 14.33 -14.69 -14.56
C ALA A 10 15.33 -13.57 -14.33
N ILE A 11 15.08 -12.40 -14.93
CA ILE A 11 15.79 -11.15 -14.66
C ILE A 11 14.81 -10.20 -13.96
N VAL A 12 15.25 -9.58 -12.88
CA VAL A 12 14.48 -8.57 -12.15
C VAL A 12 15.27 -7.26 -12.20
N VAL A 13 14.69 -6.24 -12.82
CA VAL A 13 15.28 -4.90 -12.86
C VAL A 13 14.68 -4.07 -11.74
N MET A 14 15.52 -3.43 -10.94
CA MET A 14 15.11 -2.59 -9.81
C MET A 14 15.81 -1.24 -9.90
N PRO A 15 15.23 -0.15 -9.36
CA PRO A 15 15.95 1.10 -9.17
C PRO A 15 17.22 0.89 -8.32
N ALA A 16 18.25 1.69 -8.56
CA ALA A 16 19.48 1.65 -7.74
C ALA A 16 19.22 2.01 -6.26
N THR A 17 18.12 2.70 -6.00
CA THR A 17 17.62 3.07 -4.67
C THR A 17 16.85 1.94 -3.96
N ALA A 18 16.61 0.80 -4.63
CA ALA A 18 15.88 -0.31 -4.03
C ALA A 18 16.56 -0.83 -2.74
N PRO A 19 15.79 -1.20 -1.72
CA PRO A 19 16.36 -1.75 -0.49
C PRO A 19 17.28 -2.94 -0.77
N ARG A 20 18.48 -2.90 -0.20
CA ARG A 20 19.51 -3.94 -0.41
C ARG A 20 18.99 -5.33 -0.06
N ALA A 21 18.23 -5.44 1.04
CA ALA A 21 17.62 -6.70 1.47
C ALA A 21 16.69 -7.29 0.40
N LYS A 22 15.93 -6.43 -0.32
CA LYS A 22 15.04 -6.85 -1.41
C LYS A 22 15.83 -7.40 -2.60
N ALA A 23 16.90 -6.72 -3.00
CA ALA A 23 17.77 -7.17 -4.09
C ALA A 23 18.48 -8.49 -3.75
N GLU A 24 19.00 -8.62 -2.52
CA GLU A 24 19.68 -9.83 -2.05
C GLU A 24 18.71 -11.02 -1.93
N ALA A 25 17.52 -10.83 -1.38
CA ALA A 25 16.50 -11.87 -1.32
C ALA A 25 16.09 -12.34 -2.72
N THR A 26 15.95 -11.42 -3.68
CA THR A 26 15.60 -11.74 -5.07
C THR A 26 16.71 -12.59 -5.73
N ARG A 27 17.97 -12.25 -5.51
CA ARG A 27 19.12 -13.08 -5.97
C ARG A 27 19.11 -14.46 -5.30
N GLY A 28 18.82 -14.51 -4.00
CA GLY A 28 18.71 -15.76 -3.24
C GLY A 28 17.63 -16.70 -3.78
N TYR A 29 16.60 -16.18 -4.44
CA TYR A 29 15.59 -16.97 -5.14
C TYR A 29 16.01 -17.43 -6.55
N GLY A 30 17.27 -17.16 -6.96
CA GLY A 30 17.80 -17.61 -8.24
C GLY A 30 17.52 -16.67 -9.42
N ALA A 31 17.05 -15.46 -9.19
CA ALA A 31 16.90 -14.47 -10.25
C ALA A 31 18.18 -13.63 -10.43
N GLU A 32 18.48 -13.27 -11.68
CA GLU A 32 19.42 -12.20 -11.97
C GLU A 32 18.81 -10.86 -11.57
N VAL A 33 19.58 -10.02 -10.83
CA VAL A 33 19.10 -8.68 -10.41
C VAL A 33 19.96 -7.62 -11.04
N ILE A 34 19.32 -6.76 -11.84
CA ILE A 34 19.93 -5.59 -12.46
C ILE A 34 19.42 -4.35 -11.73
N LEU A 35 20.35 -3.53 -11.20
CA LEU A 35 20.03 -2.23 -10.61
C LEU A 35 20.22 -1.16 -11.67
N HIS A 36 19.14 -0.43 -12.02
CA HIS A 36 19.19 0.59 -13.07
C HIS A 36 18.29 1.79 -12.75
N GLY A 37 18.82 3.00 -12.99
CA GLY A 37 18.11 4.25 -12.77
C GLY A 37 17.82 4.56 -11.29
N GLN A 38 17.08 5.63 -11.06
CA GLN A 38 16.73 6.10 -9.72
C GLN A 38 15.26 5.83 -9.35
N THR A 39 14.41 5.64 -10.37
CA THR A 39 12.96 5.49 -10.22
C THR A 39 12.48 4.14 -10.73
N TYR A 40 11.25 3.77 -10.34
CA TYR A 40 10.56 2.62 -10.92
C TYR A 40 10.44 2.73 -12.45
N ASN A 41 10.17 3.93 -12.97
CA ASN A 41 10.03 4.14 -14.42
C ASN A 41 11.34 3.88 -15.16
N ASP A 42 12.48 4.30 -14.61
CA ASP A 42 13.79 4.02 -15.22
C ASP A 42 14.06 2.51 -15.30
N ALA A 43 13.79 1.81 -14.20
CA ALA A 43 13.94 0.36 -14.13
C ALA A 43 12.97 -0.36 -15.10
N PHE A 44 11.73 0.10 -15.20
CA PHE A 44 10.73 -0.45 -16.11
C PHE A 44 11.11 -0.27 -17.58
N GLN A 45 11.57 0.91 -17.97
CA GLN A 45 12.02 1.18 -19.34
C GLN A 45 13.22 0.28 -19.70
N HIS A 46 14.19 0.15 -18.79
CA HIS A 46 15.34 -0.71 -19.01
C HIS A 46 14.94 -2.19 -19.12
N ALA A 47 14.04 -2.67 -18.25
CA ALA A 47 13.51 -4.02 -18.32
C ALA A 47 12.78 -4.29 -19.64
N SER A 48 11.99 -3.32 -20.12
CA SER A 48 11.27 -3.42 -21.39
C SER A 48 12.24 -3.50 -22.59
N ALA A 49 13.32 -2.69 -22.59
CA ALA A 49 14.35 -2.73 -23.61
C ALA A 49 15.07 -4.11 -23.63
N LEU A 50 15.48 -4.61 -22.47
CA LEU A 50 16.11 -5.92 -22.33
C LEU A 50 15.18 -7.07 -22.80
N ALA A 51 13.90 -6.98 -22.47
CA ALA A 51 12.93 -7.98 -22.90
C ALA A 51 12.81 -8.02 -24.43
N LEU A 52 12.75 -6.86 -25.07
CA LEU A 52 12.69 -6.74 -26.53
C LEU A 52 14.00 -7.24 -27.19
N GLU A 53 15.15 -6.81 -26.70
CA GLU A 53 16.47 -7.17 -27.25
C GLU A 53 16.73 -8.68 -27.19
N HIS A 54 16.33 -9.32 -26.12
CA HIS A 54 16.61 -10.74 -25.87
C HIS A 54 15.41 -11.66 -26.12
N GLY A 55 14.30 -11.15 -26.68
CA GLY A 55 13.09 -11.96 -26.96
C GLY A 55 12.46 -12.56 -25.68
N ARG A 56 12.57 -11.86 -24.54
CA ARG A 56 12.04 -12.32 -23.25
C ARG A 56 10.63 -11.81 -23.02
N THR A 57 9.84 -12.58 -22.29
CA THR A 57 8.52 -12.14 -21.85
C THR A 57 8.65 -11.14 -20.73
N MET A 58 8.12 -9.92 -20.95
CA MET A 58 7.99 -8.91 -19.90
C MET A 58 6.80 -9.24 -19.01
N ILE A 59 7.02 -9.25 -17.69
CA ILE A 59 5.95 -9.40 -16.69
C ILE A 59 5.86 -8.07 -15.92
N PRO A 60 4.84 -7.23 -16.22
CA PRO A 60 4.63 -5.99 -15.49
C PRO A 60 4.25 -6.22 -14.04
N ALA A 61 4.43 -5.19 -13.21
CA ALA A 61 4.13 -5.32 -11.78
C ALA A 61 2.61 -5.40 -11.49
N PHE A 62 1.76 -4.82 -12.34
CA PHE A 62 0.31 -4.72 -12.08
C PHE A 62 -0.56 -4.55 -13.35
N ASP A 63 -0.04 -4.02 -14.45
CA ASP A 63 -0.85 -3.67 -15.65
C ASP A 63 -0.76 -4.79 -16.70
N ASP A 64 -1.27 -5.95 -16.35
CA ASP A 64 -1.29 -7.14 -17.20
C ASP A 64 -2.44 -8.06 -16.78
N PRO A 65 -3.22 -8.62 -17.72
CA PRO A 65 -4.39 -9.43 -17.41
C PRO A 65 -4.05 -10.72 -16.64
N HIS A 66 -2.91 -11.36 -16.90
CA HIS A 66 -2.50 -12.57 -16.19
C HIS A 66 -2.05 -12.25 -14.76
N VAL A 67 -1.33 -11.11 -14.57
CA VAL A 67 -0.96 -10.64 -13.24
C VAL A 67 -2.21 -10.31 -12.43
N ILE A 68 -3.17 -9.57 -13.01
CA ILE A 68 -4.44 -9.22 -12.36
C ILE A 68 -5.23 -10.49 -12.02
N ALA A 69 -5.30 -11.47 -12.91
CA ALA A 69 -5.97 -12.74 -12.65
C ALA A 69 -5.32 -13.50 -11.48
N GLY A 70 -3.98 -13.50 -11.41
CA GLY A 70 -3.25 -14.07 -10.27
C GLY A 70 -3.61 -13.37 -8.94
N GLN A 71 -3.76 -12.04 -8.94
CA GLN A 71 -4.19 -11.30 -7.74
C GLN A 71 -5.64 -11.60 -7.34
N GLY A 72 -6.47 -12.01 -8.30
CA GLY A 72 -7.86 -12.39 -8.07
C GLY A 72 -8.02 -13.60 -7.14
N THR A 73 -7.02 -14.47 -7.04
CA THR A 73 -7.04 -15.64 -6.12
C THR A 73 -7.24 -15.21 -4.66
N VAL A 74 -6.69 -14.05 -4.26
CA VAL A 74 -6.93 -13.48 -2.92
C VAL A 74 -8.42 -13.23 -2.68
N GLY A 75 -9.13 -12.72 -3.67
CA GLY A 75 -10.59 -12.49 -3.58
C GLY A 75 -11.38 -13.79 -3.46
N LEU A 76 -10.95 -14.84 -4.18
CA LEU A 76 -11.58 -16.16 -4.09
C LEU A 76 -11.36 -16.78 -2.71
N GLU A 77 -10.13 -16.77 -2.19
CA GLU A 77 -9.80 -17.29 -0.86
C GLU A 77 -10.56 -16.54 0.25
N ILE A 78 -10.68 -15.20 0.16
CA ILE A 78 -11.49 -14.41 1.11
C ILE A 78 -12.95 -14.88 1.11
N LEU A 79 -13.53 -15.11 -0.06
CA LEU A 79 -14.94 -15.53 -0.16
C LEU A 79 -15.16 -16.99 0.25
N GLU A 80 -14.15 -17.84 0.11
CA GLU A 80 -14.16 -19.21 0.63
C GLU A 80 -14.13 -19.23 2.16
N ASP A 81 -13.23 -18.44 2.76
CA ASP A 81 -13.05 -18.38 4.22
C ASP A 81 -14.18 -17.60 4.92
N LEU A 82 -14.71 -16.55 4.29
CA LEU A 82 -15.77 -15.70 4.84
C LEU A 82 -16.87 -15.44 3.79
N PRO A 83 -17.75 -16.42 3.52
CA PRO A 83 -18.77 -16.30 2.47
C PRO A 83 -19.77 -15.15 2.67
N ASP A 84 -19.93 -14.71 3.90
CA ASP A 84 -20.87 -13.64 4.28
C ASP A 84 -20.19 -12.27 4.48
N VAL A 85 -18.95 -12.07 3.99
CA VAL A 85 -18.25 -10.78 4.00
C VAL A 85 -19.07 -9.69 3.30
N ASP A 86 -19.13 -8.51 3.89
CA ASP A 86 -19.81 -7.34 3.32
C ASP A 86 -18.89 -6.45 2.52
N ASP A 87 -17.67 -6.21 3.06
CA ASP A 87 -16.68 -5.29 2.49
C ASP A 87 -15.29 -5.92 2.45
N ILE A 88 -14.59 -5.74 1.33
CA ILE A 88 -13.17 -6.07 1.19
C ILE A 88 -12.41 -4.76 0.96
N VAL A 89 -11.50 -4.42 1.87
CA VAL A 89 -10.72 -3.18 1.84
C VAL A 89 -9.29 -3.50 1.40
N VAL A 90 -8.84 -2.87 0.31
CA VAL A 90 -7.62 -3.25 -0.41
C VAL A 90 -6.70 -2.05 -0.58
N PRO A 91 -5.40 -2.15 -0.22
CA PRO A 91 -4.40 -1.13 -0.55
C PRO A 91 -4.20 -1.00 -2.07
N VAL A 92 -4.03 0.24 -2.56
CA VAL A 92 -3.94 0.52 -4.00
C VAL A 92 -2.71 1.36 -4.34
N GLY A 93 -1.78 0.74 -5.07
CA GLY A 93 -0.73 1.44 -5.82
C GLY A 93 -1.11 1.53 -7.29
N GLY A 94 -0.52 0.70 -8.15
CA GLY A 94 -0.83 0.63 -9.58
C GLY A 94 -2.19 0.02 -9.93
N GLY A 95 -2.86 -0.62 -8.98
CA GLY A 95 -4.23 -1.11 -9.10
C GLY A 95 -4.39 -2.59 -9.43
N GLY A 96 -3.30 -3.36 -9.61
CA GLY A 96 -3.39 -4.78 -10.00
C GLY A 96 -4.11 -5.64 -8.97
N LEU A 97 -3.75 -5.51 -7.68
CA LEU A 97 -4.32 -6.30 -6.59
C LEU A 97 -5.83 -6.08 -6.46
N ILE A 98 -6.25 -4.83 -6.32
CA ILE A 98 -7.68 -4.50 -6.17
C ILE A 98 -8.49 -4.88 -7.41
N SER A 99 -7.92 -4.75 -8.61
CA SER A 99 -8.59 -5.17 -9.85
C SER A 99 -8.86 -6.66 -9.86
N GLY A 100 -7.87 -7.48 -9.50
CA GLY A 100 -8.04 -8.94 -9.43
C GLY A 100 -9.07 -9.33 -8.38
N ILE A 101 -8.98 -8.78 -7.17
CA ILE A 101 -9.95 -9.02 -6.10
C ILE A 101 -11.36 -8.60 -6.54
N ALA A 102 -11.51 -7.42 -7.16
CA ALA A 102 -12.81 -6.92 -7.59
C ALA A 102 -13.45 -7.81 -8.67
N VAL A 103 -12.68 -8.27 -9.66
CA VAL A 103 -13.16 -9.20 -10.69
C VAL A 103 -13.65 -10.49 -10.06
N ALA A 104 -12.84 -11.11 -9.20
CA ALA A 104 -13.19 -12.36 -8.52
C ALA A 104 -14.42 -12.19 -7.60
N ALA A 105 -14.43 -11.12 -6.83
CA ALA A 105 -15.51 -10.83 -5.88
C ALA A 105 -16.84 -10.57 -6.59
N ARG A 106 -16.84 -9.78 -7.66
CA ARG A 106 -18.07 -9.51 -8.43
C ARG A 106 -18.60 -10.74 -9.14
N ALA A 107 -17.71 -11.62 -9.60
CA ALA A 107 -18.15 -12.88 -10.24
C ALA A 107 -18.76 -13.85 -9.24
N ALA A 108 -18.19 -13.99 -8.04
CA ALA A 108 -18.62 -14.97 -7.06
C ALA A 108 -19.72 -14.46 -6.10
N LYS A 109 -19.66 -13.17 -5.71
CA LYS A 109 -20.62 -12.51 -4.80
C LYS A 109 -20.85 -11.06 -5.20
N PRO A 110 -21.78 -10.78 -6.13
CA PRO A 110 -22.05 -9.43 -6.65
C PRO A 110 -22.42 -8.39 -5.57
N SER A 111 -22.91 -8.82 -4.40
CA SER A 111 -23.30 -7.94 -3.31
C SER A 111 -22.13 -7.45 -2.44
N VAL A 112 -20.95 -8.07 -2.51
CA VAL A 112 -19.79 -7.63 -1.73
C VAL A 112 -19.27 -6.30 -2.27
N ARG A 113 -18.92 -5.37 -1.37
CA ARG A 113 -18.28 -4.11 -1.77
C ARG A 113 -16.77 -4.24 -1.74
N VAL A 114 -16.12 -3.73 -2.76
CA VAL A 114 -14.64 -3.63 -2.81
C VAL A 114 -14.25 -2.16 -2.68
N ILE A 115 -13.40 -1.87 -1.70
CA ILE A 115 -13.01 -0.50 -1.34
C ILE A 115 -11.50 -0.37 -1.45
N GLY A 116 -11.03 0.62 -2.22
CA GLY A 116 -9.61 0.92 -2.38
C GLY A 116 -9.11 1.92 -1.35
N VAL A 117 -7.86 1.76 -0.91
CA VAL A 117 -7.19 2.70 -0.02
C VAL A 117 -5.84 3.10 -0.62
N GLN A 118 -5.63 4.40 -0.81
CA GLN A 118 -4.34 4.99 -1.21
C GLN A 118 -3.72 5.77 -0.06
N ALA A 119 -2.41 5.97 -0.10
CA ALA A 119 -1.76 6.97 0.71
C ALA A 119 -2.07 8.37 0.15
N ALA A 120 -2.34 9.34 1.03
CA ALA A 120 -2.63 10.72 0.62
C ALA A 120 -1.45 11.38 -0.11
N GLY A 121 -0.22 10.95 0.18
CA GLY A 121 0.99 11.40 -0.53
C GLY A 121 1.21 10.73 -1.90
N ALA A 122 0.37 9.77 -2.32
CA ALA A 122 0.44 9.09 -3.61
C ALA A 122 -0.96 8.78 -4.19
N PRO A 123 -1.85 9.79 -4.39
CA PRO A 123 -3.26 9.60 -4.71
C PRO A 123 -3.49 9.43 -6.23
N SER A 124 -2.68 8.62 -6.92
CA SER A 124 -2.73 8.50 -8.38
C SER A 124 -4.07 7.98 -8.91
N LEU A 125 -4.70 7.03 -8.23
CA LEU A 125 -6.01 6.51 -8.60
C LEU A 125 -7.14 7.51 -8.29
N VAL A 126 -7.10 8.16 -7.13
CA VAL A 126 -8.07 9.22 -6.80
C VAL A 126 -8.06 10.31 -7.86
N SER A 127 -6.87 10.78 -8.24
CA SER A 127 -6.70 11.77 -9.32
C SER A 127 -7.18 11.25 -10.68
N ALA A 128 -6.91 9.97 -10.98
CA ALA A 128 -7.35 9.35 -12.22
C ALA A 128 -8.89 9.24 -12.30
N LEU A 129 -9.55 8.87 -11.19
CA LEU A 129 -11.01 8.80 -11.12
C LEU A 129 -11.66 10.18 -11.30
N GLN A 130 -11.08 11.24 -10.71
CA GLN A 130 -11.52 12.63 -10.89
C GLN A 130 -11.34 13.10 -12.34
N ALA A 131 -10.23 12.74 -12.97
CA ALA A 131 -9.93 13.10 -14.35
C ALA A 131 -10.67 12.22 -15.40
N GLY A 132 -11.27 11.11 -14.98
CA GLY A 132 -11.92 10.13 -15.87
C GLY A 132 -10.96 9.29 -16.70
N ARG A 133 -9.64 9.43 -16.51
CA ARG A 133 -8.55 8.73 -17.21
C ARG A 133 -7.31 8.61 -16.31
N PRO A 134 -6.42 7.64 -16.52
CA PRO A 134 -5.14 7.59 -15.84
C PRO A 134 -4.36 8.90 -16.02
N VAL A 135 -3.83 9.42 -14.92
CA VAL A 135 -2.98 10.61 -14.89
C VAL A 135 -1.68 10.30 -14.17
N GLU A 136 -0.61 10.96 -14.57
CA GLU A 136 0.69 10.84 -13.91
C GLU A 136 0.89 12.00 -12.95
N LEU A 137 1.17 11.66 -11.68
CA LEU A 137 1.49 12.63 -10.64
C LEU A 137 2.92 13.15 -10.84
N ALA A 138 3.14 14.44 -10.64
CA ALA A 138 4.46 15.04 -10.70
C ALA A 138 5.43 14.42 -9.67
N SER A 139 4.93 14.18 -8.45
CA SER A 139 5.69 13.54 -7.38
C SER A 139 4.79 12.67 -6.52
N VAL A 140 5.40 11.73 -5.81
CA VAL A 140 4.74 10.93 -4.76
C VAL A 140 5.68 10.89 -3.56
N GLN A 141 5.09 11.02 -2.37
CA GLN A 141 5.83 10.96 -1.12
C GLN A 141 4.96 10.31 -0.05
N THR A 142 5.32 9.12 0.40
CA THR A 142 4.62 8.39 1.46
C THR A 142 5.54 7.34 2.07
N ILE A 143 5.29 6.98 3.32
CA ILE A 143 5.95 5.86 4.00
C ILE A 143 5.49 4.50 3.44
N ALA A 144 4.37 4.46 2.74
CA ALA A 144 3.80 3.27 2.12
C ALA A 144 4.41 3.05 0.72
N ASP A 145 5.72 2.78 0.65
CA ASP A 145 6.50 2.63 -0.58
C ASP A 145 5.92 1.58 -1.55
N GLY A 146 5.33 0.50 -1.05
CA GLY A 146 4.66 -0.53 -1.87
C GLY A 146 3.45 -0.02 -2.67
N ILE A 147 2.86 1.13 -2.29
CA ILE A 147 1.77 1.79 -3.02
C ILE A 147 2.13 3.21 -3.50
N ALA A 148 3.40 3.61 -3.40
CA ALA A 148 3.90 4.91 -3.87
C ALA A 148 4.06 4.92 -5.40
N VAL A 149 2.94 4.89 -6.13
CA VAL A 149 2.91 4.77 -7.59
C VAL A 149 2.40 6.07 -8.22
N LYS A 150 3.17 6.64 -9.15
CA LYS A 150 2.81 7.91 -9.82
C LYS A 150 1.61 7.81 -10.74
N ARG A 151 1.34 6.63 -11.30
CA ARG A 151 0.27 6.44 -12.29
C ARG A 151 -0.39 5.07 -12.11
N THR A 152 -1.70 5.05 -12.05
CA THR A 152 -2.50 3.80 -12.11
C THR A 152 -2.40 3.19 -13.50
N GLY A 153 -2.35 1.86 -13.60
CA GLY A 153 -2.33 1.14 -14.88
C GLY A 153 -3.60 1.36 -15.71
N ASP A 154 -3.48 1.19 -17.03
CA ASP A 154 -4.61 1.45 -17.93
C ASP A 154 -5.70 0.38 -17.81
N LEU A 155 -5.34 -0.90 -17.74
CA LEU A 155 -6.29 -1.99 -17.51
C LEU A 155 -6.84 -1.95 -16.06
N PRO A 156 -6.01 -1.81 -15.00
CA PRO A 156 -6.50 -1.60 -13.65
C PRO A 156 -7.50 -0.45 -13.53
N PHE A 157 -7.23 0.71 -14.13
CA PHE A 157 -8.14 1.85 -14.07
C PHE A 157 -9.53 1.53 -14.62
N ARG A 158 -9.60 0.83 -15.76
CA ARG A 158 -10.89 0.43 -16.36
C ARG A 158 -11.66 -0.51 -15.44
N LEU A 159 -10.99 -1.53 -14.92
CA LEU A 159 -11.61 -2.49 -14.00
C LEU A 159 -12.07 -1.83 -12.69
N ILE A 160 -11.23 -0.99 -12.12
CA ILE A 160 -11.55 -0.26 -10.87
C ILE A 160 -12.74 0.66 -11.07
N LYS A 161 -12.78 1.42 -12.16
CA LYS A 161 -13.90 2.34 -12.47
C LYS A 161 -15.23 1.62 -12.56
N GLU A 162 -15.24 0.36 -13.00
CA GLU A 162 -16.44 -0.46 -13.20
C GLU A 162 -16.82 -1.26 -11.95
N LEU A 163 -15.83 -1.80 -11.23
CA LEU A 163 -16.05 -2.87 -10.25
C LEU A 163 -15.81 -2.45 -8.80
N VAL A 164 -15.11 -1.34 -8.56
CA VAL A 164 -14.76 -0.87 -7.20
C VAL A 164 -15.77 0.18 -6.73
N ASP A 165 -16.30 -0.01 -5.52
CA ASP A 165 -17.39 0.83 -5.00
C ASP A 165 -16.91 2.20 -4.52
N ARG A 166 -15.71 2.27 -3.95
CA ARG A 166 -15.15 3.50 -3.38
C ARG A 166 -13.63 3.43 -3.30
N VAL A 167 -12.98 4.59 -3.40
CA VAL A 167 -11.56 4.77 -3.11
C VAL A 167 -11.40 5.90 -2.12
N VAL A 168 -10.60 5.69 -1.07
CA VAL A 168 -10.26 6.69 -0.06
C VAL A 168 -8.75 6.90 0.01
N ALA A 169 -8.33 8.03 0.55
CA ALA A 169 -6.92 8.31 0.81
C ALA A 169 -6.70 8.52 2.32
N VAL A 170 -5.60 7.96 2.85
CA VAL A 170 -5.24 8.03 4.27
C VAL A 170 -3.89 8.71 4.45
N ALA A 171 -3.72 9.42 5.56
CA ALA A 171 -2.46 10.08 5.90
C ALA A 171 -1.40 9.05 6.36
N ASP A 172 -0.12 9.41 6.21
CA ASP A 172 1.00 8.57 6.62
C ASP A 172 1.00 8.31 8.14
N GLU A 173 0.52 9.26 8.94
CA GLU A 173 0.36 9.14 10.39
C GLU A 173 -0.63 8.01 10.76
N ASP A 174 -1.74 7.90 10.04
CA ASP A 174 -2.73 6.84 10.25
C ASP A 174 -2.17 5.47 9.83
N ILE A 175 -1.35 5.44 8.77
CA ILE A 175 -0.64 4.24 8.35
C ILE A 175 0.36 3.81 9.42
N LEU A 176 1.16 4.72 9.97
CA LEU A 176 2.10 4.45 11.06
C LEU A 176 1.39 3.88 12.29
N ARG A 177 0.31 4.52 12.73
CA ARG A 177 -0.51 4.02 13.86
C ARG A 177 -1.02 2.61 13.61
N SER A 178 -1.44 2.33 12.38
CA SER A 178 -1.92 1.00 11.99
C SER A 178 -0.81 -0.05 12.06
N MET A 179 0.41 0.28 11.61
CA MET A 179 1.57 -0.61 11.70
C MET A 179 1.90 -0.94 13.17
N VAL A 180 1.95 0.08 14.04
CA VAL A 180 2.20 -0.10 15.48
C VAL A 180 1.13 -0.97 16.11
N LEU A 181 -0.14 -0.69 15.83
CA LEU A 181 -1.27 -1.46 16.38
C LEU A 181 -1.23 -2.94 15.96
N LEU A 182 -0.90 -3.22 14.70
CA LEU A 182 -0.77 -4.59 14.19
C LEU A 182 0.36 -5.35 14.90
N ILE A 183 1.50 -4.70 15.13
CA ILE A 183 2.61 -5.30 15.89
C ILE A 183 2.19 -5.50 17.35
N GLU A 184 1.59 -4.50 17.99
CA GLU A 184 1.25 -4.53 19.40
C GLU A 184 0.13 -5.54 19.73
N ARG A 185 -0.94 -5.54 18.93
CA ARG A 185 -2.14 -6.33 19.22
C ARG A 185 -2.15 -7.69 18.54
N SER A 186 -1.75 -7.74 17.28
CA SER A 186 -1.84 -8.97 16.46
C SER A 186 -0.50 -9.70 16.34
N LYS A 187 0.61 -9.08 16.75
CA LYS A 187 1.99 -9.61 16.58
C LYS A 187 2.35 -9.85 15.09
N ILE A 188 1.75 -9.06 14.20
CA ILE A 188 1.97 -9.15 12.76
C ILE A 188 2.84 -7.96 12.34
N VAL A 189 3.94 -8.25 11.64
CA VAL A 189 4.78 -7.24 11.01
C VAL A 189 4.26 -6.98 9.61
N VAL A 190 3.80 -5.75 9.37
CA VAL A 190 3.24 -5.30 8.09
C VAL A 190 3.98 -4.04 7.64
N GLU A 191 4.27 -3.93 6.35
CA GLU A 191 4.81 -2.70 5.77
C GLU A 191 3.72 -1.62 5.63
N GLY A 192 4.10 -0.35 5.41
CA GLY A 192 3.15 0.75 5.30
C GLY A 192 2.05 0.53 4.27
N ALA A 193 2.40 -0.01 3.09
CA ALA A 193 1.43 -0.35 2.07
C ALA A 193 0.40 -1.38 2.55
N GLY A 194 0.85 -2.42 3.27
CA GLY A 194 -0.03 -3.45 3.82
C GLY A 194 -0.91 -2.95 4.97
N ALA A 195 -0.50 -1.92 5.70
CA ALA A 195 -1.25 -1.35 6.82
C ALA A 195 -2.33 -0.34 6.38
N ALA A 196 -2.31 0.13 5.13
CA ALA A 196 -3.20 1.20 4.65
C ALA A 196 -4.70 0.87 4.78
N ALA A 197 -5.08 -0.40 4.60
CA ALA A 197 -6.47 -0.83 4.76
C ALA A 197 -6.99 -0.60 6.19
N LEU A 198 -6.18 -0.93 7.21
CA LEU A 198 -6.51 -0.67 8.61
C LEU A 198 -6.52 0.83 8.91
N ALA A 199 -5.60 1.59 8.31
CA ALA A 199 -5.53 3.05 8.47
C ALA A 199 -6.84 3.74 8.05
N ALA A 200 -7.51 3.28 7.01
CA ALA A 200 -8.78 3.84 6.56
C ALA A 200 -9.91 3.64 7.59
N VAL A 201 -9.86 2.58 8.38
CA VAL A 201 -10.81 2.35 9.47
C VAL A 201 -10.46 3.20 10.69
N LEU A 202 -9.19 3.22 11.10
CA LEU A 202 -8.75 3.95 12.29
C LEU A 202 -8.88 5.47 12.14
N SER A 203 -8.69 6.00 10.92
CA SER A 203 -8.88 7.43 10.62
C SER A 203 -10.37 7.83 10.48
N GLY A 204 -11.31 6.88 10.55
CA GLY A 204 -12.74 7.14 10.35
C GLY A 204 -13.14 7.37 8.88
N GLN A 205 -12.24 7.20 7.91
CA GLN A 205 -12.56 7.28 6.48
C GLN A 205 -13.53 6.19 6.04
N LEU A 206 -13.51 5.05 6.73
CA LEU A 206 -14.42 3.94 6.52
C LEU A 206 -15.13 3.56 7.83
N SER A 207 -16.46 3.53 7.81
CA SER A 207 -17.26 2.98 8.89
C SER A 207 -17.43 1.48 8.66
N VAL A 208 -17.09 0.69 9.66
CA VAL A 208 -17.23 -0.78 9.66
C VAL A 208 -18.29 -1.28 10.63
N LYS A 209 -19.10 -0.35 11.18
CA LYS A 209 -20.14 -0.69 12.15
C LYS A 209 -21.20 -1.61 11.52
N ASP A 210 -21.53 -2.67 12.23
CA ASP A 210 -22.54 -3.67 11.85
C ASP A 210 -22.27 -4.36 10.50
N ARG A 211 -20.96 -4.48 10.12
CA ARG A 211 -20.52 -5.09 8.87
C ARG A 211 -19.40 -6.10 9.09
N LYS A 212 -19.38 -7.15 8.28
CA LYS A 212 -18.28 -8.09 8.18
C LYS A 212 -17.27 -7.56 7.16
N VAL A 213 -16.12 -7.12 7.64
CA VAL A 213 -15.11 -6.43 6.84
C VAL A 213 -13.81 -7.19 6.84
N VAL A 214 -13.28 -7.44 5.65
CA VAL A 214 -11.92 -7.97 5.46
C VAL A 214 -10.99 -6.82 5.10
N LEU A 215 -9.92 -6.67 5.87
CA LEU A 215 -8.83 -5.74 5.61
C LEU A 215 -7.65 -6.53 5.03
N VAL A 216 -7.27 -6.25 3.79
CA VAL A 216 -6.16 -6.95 3.13
C VAL A 216 -4.84 -6.38 3.62
N LEU A 217 -4.08 -7.17 4.38
CA LEU A 217 -2.73 -6.86 4.81
C LEU A 217 -1.74 -7.42 3.77
N SER A 218 -1.50 -6.65 2.72
CA SER A 218 -0.93 -7.13 1.45
C SER A 218 0.57 -7.38 1.45
N GLY A 219 1.31 -6.93 2.49
CA GLY A 219 2.75 -7.10 2.52
C GLY A 219 3.40 -6.84 3.87
N GLY A 220 4.56 -7.43 4.09
CA GLY A 220 5.36 -7.30 5.31
C GLY A 220 6.86 -7.09 5.05
N ASN A 221 7.23 -6.65 3.84
CA ASN A 221 8.62 -6.48 3.44
C ASN A 221 9.19 -5.13 3.92
N VAL A 222 9.25 -4.96 5.23
CA VAL A 222 9.77 -3.76 5.91
C VAL A 222 11.16 -4.03 6.50
N ASP A 223 12.07 -3.06 6.38
CA ASP A 223 13.39 -3.13 7.00
C ASP A 223 13.25 -3.09 8.53
N ILE A 224 13.95 -3.99 9.23
CA ILE A 224 13.90 -4.09 10.69
C ILE A 224 14.36 -2.81 11.40
N ARG A 225 15.28 -2.05 10.78
CA ARG A 225 15.73 -0.75 11.29
C ARG A 225 14.63 0.30 11.19
N ARG A 226 13.77 0.21 10.16
CA ARG A 226 12.57 1.06 10.04
C ARG A 226 11.54 0.72 11.10
N ILE A 227 11.37 -0.55 11.46
CA ILE A 227 10.43 -0.96 12.52
C ILE A 227 10.78 -0.27 13.84
N GLY A 228 12.06 -0.19 14.22
CA GLY A 228 12.50 0.53 15.41
C GLY A 228 12.04 1.99 15.41
N ARG A 229 12.29 2.72 14.32
CA ARG A 229 11.86 4.12 14.18
C ARG A 229 10.32 4.26 14.17
N ILE A 230 9.62 3.36 13.49
CA ILE A 230 8.15 3.35 13.45
C ILE A 230 7.57 3.19 14.86
N LEU A 231 8.14 2.28 15.66
CA LEU A 231 7.70 2.06 17.04
C LEU A 231 7.99 3.28 17.93
N GLU A 232 9.17 3.87 17.81
CA GLU A 232 9.53 5.09 18.57
C GLU A 232 8.57 6.25 18.25
N HIS A 233 8.28 6.51 16.99
CA HIS A 233 7.39 7.58 16.56
C HIS A 233 5.92 7.29 16.87
N GLY A 234 5.45 6.06 16.65
CA GLY A 234 4.08 5.67 16.96
C GLY A 234 3.77 5.77 18.45
N LEU A 235 4.69 5.34 19.30
CA LEU A 235 4.57 5.48 20.76
C LEU A 235 4.65 6.95 21.21
N ALA A 236 5.48 7.78 20.57
CA ALA A 236 5.54 9.20 20.81
C ALA A 236 4.22 9.89 20.44
N PHE A 237 3.65 9.54 19.28
CA PHE A 237 2.38 10.09 18.81
C PHE A 237 1.21 9.73 19.75
N ASP A 238 1.10 8.48 20.20
CA ASP A 238 0.04 8.08 21.14
C ASP A 238 0.16 8.78 22.51
N ARG A 239 1.39 8.96 23.02
CA ARG A 239 1.63 9.76 24.23
C ARG A 239 1.21 11.21 24.03
N LEU A 240 1.45 11.76 22.88
CA LEU A 240 1.15 13.13 22.49
C LEU A 240 -0.37 13.34 22.39
N VAL A 241 -1.08 12.47 21.69
CA VAL A 241 -2.56 12.49 21.59
C VAL A 241 -3.18 12.32 22.97
N GLY A 242 -2.66 11.44 23.80
CA GLY A 242 -3.09 11.27 25.19
C GLY A 242 -2.90 12.54 26.03
N ARG A 243 -1.77 13.25 25.88
CA ARG A 243 -1.51 14.55 26.54
C ARG A 243 -2.45 15.64 26.04
N LEU A 244 -2.68 15.75 24.73
CA LEU A 244 -3.63 16.71 24.14
C LEU A 244 -5.06 16.45 24.61
N ALA A 245 -5.51 15.21 24.62
CA ALA A 245 -6.83 14.83 25.12
C ALA A 245 -7.00 15.18 26.62
N SER A 246 -5.97 14.97 27.42
CA SER A 246 -5.97 15.33 28.85
C SER A 246 -5.98 16.85 29.08
N LEU A 247 -5.28 17.62 28.25
CA LEU A 247 -5.29 19.11 28.31
C LEU A 247 -6.65 19.67 27.84
N ALA A 248 -7.26 19.08 26.82
CA ALA A 248 -8.57 19.48 26.32
C ALA A 248 -9.72 19.21 27.32
N SER A 249 -9.60 18.11 28.08
CA SER A 249 -10.58 17.74 29.12
C SER A 249 -10.40 18.50 30.45
N GLY A 250 -9.22 19.10 30.70
CA GLY A 250 -8.86 19.75 31.97
C GLY A 250 -9.21 21.23 32.10
N GLY A 251 -9.74 21.91 31.08
CA GLY A 251 -10.26 23.28 31.13
C GLY A 251 -9.27 24.38 31.59
N SER A 252 -7.95 24.16 31.45
CA SER A 252 -6.92 25.12 31.89
C SER A 252 -6.67 26.24 30.88
N PRO A 253 -6.55 27.51 31.29
CA PRO A 253 -6.26 28.64 30.39
C PRO A 253 -4.86 28.59 29.74
N ALA A 254 -3.96 27.70 30.17
CA ALA A 254 -2.64 27.45 29.55
C ALA A 254 -2.66 26.44 28.37
N ALA A 255 -3.85 25.97 28.00
CA ALA A 255 -4.00 24.97 26.93
C ALA A 255 -3.42 25.39 25.57
N PRO A 256 -3.52 26.65 25.08
CA PRO A 256 -3.00 27.00 23.75
C PRO A 256 -1.48 26.90 23.62
N ASP A 257 -0.73 27.28 24.63
CA ASP A 257 0.74 27.23 24.60
C ASP A 257 1.27 25.80 24.79
N ALA A 258 0.62 25.04 25.63
CA ALA A 258 0.94 23.63 25.81
C ALA A 258 0.62 22.82 24.55
N VAL A 259 -0.48 23.11 23.83
CA VAL A 259 -0.84 22.52 22.52
C VAL A 259 0.20 22.93 21.46
N ARG A 260 0.65 24.18 21.45
CA ARG A 260 1.65 24.67 20.52
C ARG A 260 3.02 24.01 20.74
N SER A 261 3.48 23.88 21.96
CA SER A 261 4.70 23.15 22.33
C SER A 261 4.66 21.69 21.88
N VAL A 262 3.49 21.08 21.99
CA VAL A 262 3.26 19.69 21.57
C VAL A 262 3.24 19.55 20.06
N LEU A 263 2.72 20.55 19.33
CA LEU A 263 2.72 20.58 17.86
C LEU A 263 4.11 20.89 17.27
N ASP A 264 4.92 21.70 17.98
CA ASP A 264 6.30 22.00 17.58
C ASP A 264 7.22 20.78 17.71
N ASP A 265 6.95 19.87 18.65
CA ASP A 265 7.63 18.55 18.78
C ASP A 265 7.22 17.55 17.68
N LEU A 266 6.13 17.84 16.93
CA LEU A 266 5.60 17.00 15.84
C LEU A 266 6.19 17.31 14.46
N THR A 267 7.17 18.19 14.33
CA THR A 267 7.74 18.50 13.04
C THR A 267 8.38 17.26 12.43
N VAL A 268 7.69 16.70 11.42
CA VAL A 268 8.02 15.51 10.60
C VAL A 268 9.30 15.75 9.77
N LYS A 269 10.31 16.40 10.32
CA LYS A 269 11.59 16.65 9.64
C LYS A 269 12.50 15.43 9.57
N ASP A 270 12.22 14.38 10.33
CA ASP A 270 13.09 13.21 10.46
C ASP A 270 12.70 12.03 9.54
N PHE A 271 11.74 12.20 8.65
CA PHE A 271 11.39 11.21 7.61
C PHE A 271 12.04 11.50 6.24
N ALA A 272 13.16 12.21 6.22
CA ALA A 272 13.97 12.32 5.01
C ALA A 272 14.56 10.94 4.67
N TYR A 273 14.16 10.41 3.52
CA TYR A 273 14.59 9.16 2.91
C TYR A 273 15.97 9.28 2.29
#